data_dfc027445f02853d110ee6d0cf449f18
#
_entry.id   dfc027445f02853d110ee6d0cf449f18
#
_cell.length_a   1.000
_cell.length_b   1.000
_cell.length_c   1.000
_cell.angle_alpha   90.00
_cell.angle_beta   90.00
_cell.angle_gamma   90.00
#
_symmetry.space_group_name_H-M   'P 1'
#
loop_
_entity.id
_entity.type
_entity.pdbx_description
1 polymer ?
#
loop_
_entity_poly.entity_id
_entity_poly.type
_entity_poly.pdbx_seq_one_letter_code
_entity_poly.pdbx_strand_id
1 'polypeptide(L)' 'MAIEKITLIAARNMAGLTQRDLAKACGVSEGTVSRWERGIKDPSISQAKRIGEICGIHYDDIIFLPNVTI' A
#
# COMPACT_ATOMS: atom_id res chain seq x y z
N MET A 1 20.82 0.35 -12.85
CA MET A 1 19.59 0.95 -13.01
C MET A 1 18.80 0.93 -11.77
N ALA A 2 18.25 1.99 -11.43
CA ALA A 2 17.53 2.08 -10.21
C ALA A 2 16.18 1.45 -10.35
N ILE A 3 15.72 0.82 -9.31
CA ILE A 3 14.44 0.26 -9.31
C ILE A 3 13.49 1.34 -8.96
N GLU A 4 12.48 1.52 -9.76
CA GLU A 4 11.52 2.52 -9.47
C GLU A 4 10.53 2.02 -8.47
N LYS A 5 10.27 2.82 -7.48
CA LYS A 5 9.25 2.48 -6.51
C LYS A 5 7.95 3.14 -6.91
N ILE A 6 6.85 2.52 -6.52
CA ILE A 6 5.54 3.07 -6.86
C ILE A 6 4.75 3.28 -5.58
N THR A 7 3.80 4.17 -5.64
CA THR A 7 2.97 4.46 -4.48
C THR A 7 2.00 3.31 -4.25
N LEU A 8 1.46 3.25 -3.05
CA LEU A 8 0.46 2.24 -2.74
C LEU A 8 -0.75 2.39 -3.65
N ILE A 9 -1.16 3.63 -3.93
CA ILE A 9 -2.30 3.84 -4.82
C ILE A 9 -2.00 3.23 -6.19
N ALA A 10 -0.81 3.48 -6.72
CA ALA A 10 -0.45 2.96 -8.03
C ALA A 10 -0.38 1.44 -8.01
N ALA A 11 0.21 0.87 -6.96
CA ALA A 11 0.31 -0.58 -6.85
C ALA A 11 -1.07 -1.22 -6.82
N ARG A 12 -1.96 -0.64 -6.04
CA ARG A 12 -3.33 -1.14 -5.95
C ARG A 12 -4.04 -1.06 -7.30
N ASN A 13 -3.91 0.09 -7.95
CA ASN A 13 -4.56 0.28 -9.24
C ASN A 13 -4.00 -0.66 -10.31
N MET A 14 -2.70 -0.88 -10.30
CA MET A 14 -2.10 -1.79 -11.26
C MET A 14 -2.55 -3.22 -11.03
N ALA A 15 -2.90 -3.56 -9.80
CA ALA A 15 -3.41 -4.87 -9.48
C ALA A 15 -4.91 -4.99 -9.76
N GLY A 16 -5.56 -3.90 -10.15
CA GLY A 16 -6.96 -3.94 -10.47
C GLY A 16 -7.87 -3.97 -9.24
N LEU A 17 -7.37 -3.48 -8.11
CA LEU A 17 -8.11 -3.58 -6.87
C LEU A 17 -8.65 -2.23 -6.43
N THR A 18 -9.85 -2.26 -5.83
CA THR A 18 -10.37 -1.06 -5.18
C THR A 18 -9.81 -1.01 -3.77
N GLN A 19 -10.00 0.13 -3.09
CA GLN A 19 -9.61 0.22 -1.68
C GLN A 19 -10.32 -0.84 -0.86
N ARG A 20 -11.56 -1.11 -1.19
CA ARG A 20 -12.34 -2.10 -0.48
C ARG A 20 -11.77 -3.50 -0.68
N ASP A 21 -11.37 -3.81 -1.92
CA ASP A 21 -10.77 -5.11 -2.21
C ASP A 21 -9.49 -5.31 -1.41
N LEU A 22 -8.65 -4.30 -1.38
CA LEU A 22 -7.40 -4.39 -0.65
C LEU A 22 -7.65 -4.51 0.84
N ALA A 23 -8.63 -3.76 1.35
CA ALA A 23 -8.97 -3.82 2.77
C ALA A 23 -9.41 -5.22 3.15
N LYS A 24 -10.26 -5.83 2.33
CA LYS A 24 -10.72 -7.18 2.63
C LYS A 24 -9.56 -8.17 2.63
N ALA A 25 -8.67 -8.04 1.67
CA ALA A 25 -7.54 -8.97 1.58
C ALA A 25 -6.57 -8.79 2.74
N CYS A 26 -6.48 -7.58 3.28
CA CYS A 26 -5.59 -7.32 4.40
C CYS A 26 -6.25 -7.49 5.75
N GLY A 27 -7.57 -7.69 5.77
CA GLY A 27 -8.27 -7.86 7.04
C GLY A 27 -8.43 -6.56 7.81
N VAL A 28 -8.53 -5.44 7.10
CA VAL A 28 -8.69 -4.13 7.75
C VAL A 28 -9.88 -3.41 7.11
N SER A 29 -10.22 -2.27 7.65
CA SER A 29 -11.32 -1.50 7.10
C SER A 29 -10.86 -0.72 5.89
N GLU A 30 -11.80 -0.35 5.05
CA GLU A 30 -11.52 0.47 3.88
C GLU A 30 -10.93 1.81 4.31
N GLY A 31 -11.39 2.36 5.43
CA GLY A 31 -10.85 3.59 5.95
C GLY A 31 -9.38 3.48 6.32
N THR A 32 -8.95 2.30 6.77
CA THR A 32 -7.55 2.07 7.08
C THR A 32 -6.71 2.15 5.82
N VAL A 33 -7.17 1.52 4.74
CA VAL A 33 -6.46 1.58 3.46
C VAL A 33 -6.38 3.03 2.99
N SER A 34 -7.46 3.77 3.11
CA SER A 34 -7.48 5.18 2.73
C SER A 34 -6.45 5.97 3.51
N ARG A 35 -6.32 5.72 4.81
CA ARG A 35 -5.33 6.43 5.62
C ARG A 35 -3.91 6.06 5.22
N TRP A 36 -3.69 4.80 4.87
CA TRP A 36 -2.38 4.38 4.39
C TRP A 36 -2.03 5.15 3.10
N GLU A 37 -2.99 5.26 2.20
CA GLU A 37 -2.75 5.90 0.91
C GLU A 37 -2.53 7.40 1.04
N ARG A 38 -3.11 8.01 2.06
CA ARG A 38 -2.93 9.43 2.28
C ARG A 38 -1.74 9.76 3.17
N GLY A 39 -1.05 8.74 3.65
CA GLY A 39 0.12 8.97 4.48
C GLY A 39 -0.20 9.35 5.91
N ILE A 40 -1.46 9.19 6.33
CA ILE A 40 -1.86 9.52 7.69
C ILE A 40 -1.48 8.42 8.66
N LYS A 41 -1.44 7.20 8.18
CA LYS A 41 -1.12 6.06 8.99
C LYS A 41 -0.24 5.12 8.20
N ASP A 42 0.75 4.53 8.85
CA ASP A 42 1.62 3.58 8.17
C ASP A 42 1.17 2.16 8.46
N PRO A 43 1.23 1.27 7.49
CA PRO A 43 0.95 -0.13 7.78
C PRO A 43 2.11 -0.72 8.57
N SER A 44 1.82 -1.74 9.36
CA SER A 44 2.88 -2.47 10.04
C SER A 44 3.70 -3.23 9.00
N ILE A 45 4.84 -3.75 9.40
CA ILE A 45 5.67 -4.52 8.48
C ILE A 45 4.93 -5.73 7.95
N SER A 46 4.19 -6.44 8.80
CA SER A 46 3.45 -7.58 8.33
C SER A 46 2.33 -7.17 7.38
N GLN A 47 1.70 -6.03 7.63
CA GLN A 47 0.68 -5.51 6.73
C GLN A 47 1.30 -5.10 5.40
N ALA A 48 2.47 -4.47 5.44
CA ALA A 48 3.14 -4.06 4.22
C ALA A 48 3.52 -5.27 3.37
N LYS A 49 4.00 -6.33 4.00
CA LYS A 49 4.33 -7.55 3.28
C LYS A 49 3.09 -8.17 2.66
N ARG A 50 1.99 -8.14 3.38
CA ARG A 50 0.73 -8.67 2.86
C ARG A 50 0.27 -7.87 1.65
N ILE A 51 0.37 -6.55 1.73
CA ILE A 51 0.03 -5.69 0.62
C ILE A 51 0.87 -6.04 -0.60
N GLY A 52 2.16 -6.25 -0.39
CA GLY A 52 3.05 -6.61 -1.49
C GLY A 52 2.63 -7.93 -2.14
N GLU A 53 2.27 -8.91 -1.33
CA GLU A 53 1.81 -10.19 -1.86
C GLU A 53 0.55 -10.04 -2.68
N ILE A 54 -0.39 -9.25 -2.17
CA ILE A 54 -1.67 -9.06 -2.84
C ILE A 54 -1.49 -8.33 -4.15
N CYS A 55 -0.63 -7.32 -4.17
CA CYS A 55 -0.43 -6.51 -5.36
C CYS A 55 0.61 -7.11 -6.32
N GLY A 56 1.31 -8.15 -5.89
CA GLY A 56 2.31 -8.77 -6.75
C GLY A 56 3.58 -7.96 -6.88
N ILE A 57 3.90 -7.13 -5.88
CA ILE A 57 5.06 -6.27 -5.90
C ILE A 57 5.77 -6.43 -4.58
N HIS A 58 7.09 -6.51 -4.60
CA HIS A 58 7.83 -6.64 -3.37
C HIS A 58 7.54 -5.41 -2.50
N TYR A 59 7.29 -5.62 -1.23
CA TYR A 59 6.84 -4.51 -0.39
C TYR A 59 7.89 -3.41 -0.27
N ASP A 60 9.18 -3.73 -0.46
CA ASP A 60 10.22 -2.71 -0.45
C ASP A 60 10.11 -1.76 -1.63
N ASP A 61 9.42 -2.16 -2.68
CA ASP A 61 9.27 -1.32 -3.85
C ASP A 61 8.02 -0.47 -3.81
N ILE A 62 7.25 -0.55 -2.73
CA ILE A 62 6.07 0.26 -2.58
C ILE A 62 6.40 1.45 -1.68
N ILE A 63 6.07 2.63 -2.13
CA ILE A 63 6.26 3.81 -1.33
C ILE A 63 5.02 4.00 -0.49
N PHE A 64 5.17 3.82 0.83
CA PHE A 64 4.07 4.10 1.72
C PHE A 64 4.28 5.56 2.13
N LEU A 65 3.49 6.42 1.50
CA LEU A 65 3.70 7.81 1.63
C LEU A 65 3.88 8.25 3.03
N PRO A 66 4.95 8.90 3.35
CA PRO A 66 5.19 9.24 4.68
C PRO A 66 4.59 10.53 4.84
N ASN A 67 4.25 10.87 5.93
CA ASN A 67 3.74 12.05 6.13
C ASN A 67 4.78 12.90 6.39
N VAL A 68 5.77 12.93 5.76
CA VAL A 68 6.74 13.63 5.98
C VAL A 68 6.74 14.80 5.46
N THR A 69 7.32 15.60 5.85
CA THR A 69 7.45 16.58 5.41
C THR A 69 8.58 17.06 5.51
N ILE A 70 9.08 17.68 5.06
CA ILE A 70 10.32 18.07 5.14
C ILE A 70 10.40 19.39 5.35
#